data_4fc9a2ccc985c008cddbfbc31c145a23
#
_entry.id   4fc9a2ccc985c008cddbfbc31c145a23
#
_cell.length_a   1.000
_cell.length_b   1.000
_cell.length_c   1.000
_cell.angle_alpha   90.00
_cell.angle_beta   90.00
_cell.angle_gamma   90.00
#
_symmetry.space_group_name_H-M   'P 1'
#
loop_
_entity.id
_entity.type
_entity.pdbx_description
1 polymer ?
#
loop_
_entity_poly.entity_id
_entity_poly.type
_entity_poly.pdbx_seq_one_letter_code
_entity_poly.pdbx_strand_id
1 'polypeptide(L)'
;DRGLLAEYPPGSPFKIMTGLVALQEQVIDENTTVACHHVFRYARGRFVRCHCRCELLQLHQGIYESYNPLFGTAYMKTINKYAKPGYAVDVWSKHVKSFGLGQFMGYDLPTGRRGKIPTSETYKRMYPNGGWRSTAIVSNAIGQGEVLMTPIQLANMMATVANEGYYYTPHIIKKIAGTTIDKKFTTKHVTTIDKSHFKPIISGLFDVYNMGTA
;
A
#
# COMPACT_ATOMS: atom_id res chain seq x y z
N ASP A 1 15.10 -2.90 19.19
CA ASP A 1 15.14 -2.28 17.87
C ASP A 1 13.73 -2.25 17.25
N ARG A 2 13.02 -1.14 17.44
CA ARG A 2 11.64 -0.98 16.93
C ARG A 2 11.59 -0.85 15.41
N GLY A 3 12.64 -0.34 14.79
CA GLY A 3 12.69 -0.13 13.33
C GLY A 3 12.57 -1.43 12.54
N LEU A 4 13.08 -2.52 13.09
CA LEU A 4 13.18 -3.81 12.42
C LEU A 4 12.26 -4.89 13.04
N LEU A 5 11.94 -4.77 14.34
CA LEU A 5 11.29 -5.83 15.10
C LEU A 5 9.83 -5.53 15.47
N ALA A 6 9.40 -4.27 15.43
CA ALA A 6 8.01 -3.92 15.69
C ALA A 6 7.21 -3.86 14.37
N GLU A 7 6.01 -4.43 14.40
CA GLU A 7 5.08 -4.47 13.28
C GLU A 7 3.84 -3.65 13.63
N TYR A 8 3.53 -2.68 12.81
CA TYR A 8 2.41 -1.76 13.00
C TYR A 8 1.51 -1.74 11.78
N PRO A 9 0.20 -1.49 11.94
CA PRO A 9 -0.62 -1.04 10.84
C PRO A 9 -0.06 0.27 10.29
N PRO A 10 0.30 0.36 8.99
CA PRO A 10 0.93 1.56 8.43
C PRO A 10 0.00 2.78 8.38
N GLY A 11 -1.31 2.58 8.42
CA GLY A 11 -2.28 3.66 8.33
C GLY A 11 -2.27 4.37 6.98
N SER A 12 -2.62 5.66 6.96
CA SER A 12 -2.81 6.47 5.75
C SER A 12 -1.65 6.48 4.75
N PRO A 13 -0.37 6.39 5.12
CA PRO A 13 0.71 6.23 4.14
C PRO A 13 0.50 5.06 3.18
N PHE A 14 -0.19 4.01 3.60
CA PHE A 14 -0.50 2.85 2.76
C PHE A 14 -1.51 3.14 1.64
N LYS A 15 -2.26 4.25 1.69
CA LYS A 15 -3.16 4.69 0.61
C LYS A 15 -2.42 4.87 -0.71
N ILE A 16 -1.15 5.22 -0.65
CA ILE A 16 -0.27 5.32 -1.82
C ILE A 16 -0.19 3.96 -2.54
N MET A 17 -0.04 2.88 -1.79
CA MET A 17 -0.05 1.52 -2.35
C MET A 17 -1.41 1.19 -2.98
N THR A 18 -2.49 1.55 -2.31
CA THR A 18 -3.85 1.34 -2.83
C THR A 18 -4.07 2.09 -4.14
N GLY A 19 -3.63 3.35 -4.22
CA GLY A 19 -3.69 4.17 -5.43
C GLY A 19 -2.88 3.56 -6.58
N LEU A 20 -1.61 3.21 -6.33
CA LEU A 20 -0.72 2.61 -7.33
C LEU A 20 -1.27 1.30 -7.88
N VAL A 21 -1.75 0.40 -7.01
CA VAL A 21 -2.33 -0.88 -7.45
C VAL A 21 -3.62 -0.65 -8.23
N ALA A 22 -4.48 0.29 -7.81
CA ALA A 22 -5.73 0.58 -8.50
C ALA A 22 -5.50 1.19 -9.90
N LEU A 23 -4.48 2.04 -10.05
CA LEU A 23 -4.03 2.53 -11.36
C LEU A 23 -3.49 1.40 -12.22
N GLN A 24 -2.59 0.56 -11.68
CA GLN A 24 -2.02 -0.59 -12.38
C GLN A 24 -3.09 -1.57 -12.85
N GLU A 25 -4.08 -1.81 -12.01
CA GLU A 25 -5.22 -2.66 -12.33
C GLU A 25 -6.29 -1.96 -13.20
N GLN A 26 -6.08 -0.70 -13.57
CA GLN A 26 -6.97 0.09 -14.42
C GLN A 26 -8.42 0.16 -13.90
N VAL A 27 -8.59 0.14 -12.58
CA VAL A 27 -9.92 0.26 -11.94
C VAL A 27 -10.26 1.70 -11.55
N ILE A 28 -9.25 2.57 -11.56
CA ILE A 28 -9.33 4.02 -11.49
C ILE A 28 -8.33 4.64 -12.45
N ASP A 29 -8.53 5.91 -12.75
CA ASP A 29 -7.59 6.82 -13.39
C ASP A 29 -7.40 8.10 -12.55
N GLU A 30 -6.58 9.03 -13.01
CA GLU A 30 -6.32 10.30 -12.33
C GLU A 30 -7.57 11.16 -12.15
N ASN A 31 -8.56 11.03 -13.06
CA ASN A 31 -9.81 11.80 -13.09
C ASN A 31 -10.95 11.12 -12.36
N THR A 32 -10.73 9.90 -11.88
CA THR A 32 -11.76 9.17 -11.13
C THR A 32 -12.14 9.94 -9.87
N THR A 33 -13.40 10.32 -9.78
CA THR A 33 -13.96 11.05 -8.63
C THR A 33 -14.77 10.13 -7.73
N VAL A 34 -14.71 10.38 -6.42
CA VAL A 34 -15.54 9.71 -5.43
C VAL A 34 -16.17 10.75 -4.52
N ALA A 35 -17.49 10.70 -4.38
CA ALA A 35 -18.23 11.57 -3.47
C ALA A 35 -18.13 11.07 -2.02
N CYS A 36 -18.07 12.00 -1.09
CA CYS A 36 -18.21 11.73 0.34
C CYS A 36 -19.24 12.65 0.98
N HIS A 37 -20.04 12.09 1.84
CA HIS A 37 -20.95 12.82 2.72
C HIS A 37 -20.52 12.63 4.18
N HIS A 38 -19.26 13.00 4.53
CA HIS A 38 -18.61 12.81 5.85
C HIS A 38 -18.43 11.35 6.28
N VAL A 39 -19.03 10.40 5.57
CA VAL A 39 -19.01 8.98 5.92
C VAL A 39 -18.93 8.15 4.66
N PHE A 40 -17.88 7.32 4.55
CA PHE A 40 -17.79 6.27 3.54
C PHE A 40 -18.53 5.03 4.03
N ARG A 41 -19.72 4.79 3.51
CA ARG A 41 -20.50 3.57 3.78
C ARG A 41 -20.14 2.50 2.76
N TYR A 42 -19.54 1.41 3.20
CA TYR A 42 -19.10 0.31 2.32
C TYR A 42 -19.93 -0.98 2.52
N ALA A 43 -20.71 -1.07 3.60
CA ALA A 43 -21.69 -2.14 3.85
C ALA A 43 -22.77 -1.66 4.81
N ARG A 44 -23.84 -2.45 4.95
CA ARG A 44 -24.93 -2.16 5.91
C ARG A 44 -24.35 -2.06 7.32
N GLY A 45 -24.52 -0.89 7.97
CA GLY A 45 -24.02 -0.63 9.32
C GLY A 45 -22.50 -0.48 9.45
N ARG A 46 -21.73 -0.55 8.35
CA ARG A 46 -20.27 -0.38 8.36
C ARG A 46 -19.86 0.87 7.58
N PHE A 47 -19.05 1.70 8.21
CA PHE A 47 -18.60 2.96 7.63
C PHE A 47 -17.24 3.37 8.18
N VAL A 48 -16.55 4.22 7.44
CA VAL A 48 -15.36 4.95 7.89
C VAL A 48 -15.68 6.44 7.84
N ARG A 49 -15.37 7.15 8.91
CA ARG A 49 -15.51 8.62 8.94
C ARG A 49 -14.48 9.26 8.01
N CYS A 50 -14.89 10.36 7.41
CA CYS A 50 -14.06 11.18 6.56
C CYS A 50 -13.93 12.58 7.16
N HIS A 51 -12.72 13.13 7.15
CA HIS A 51 -12.45 14.47 7.67
C HIS A 51 -12.57 15.56 6.58
N CYS A 52 -12.91 15.20 5.36
CA CYS A 52 -13.01 16.12 4.23
C CYS A 52 -14.27 16.99 4.29
N ARG A 53 -14.20 18.15 3.64
CA ARG A 53 -15.33 19.04 3.37
C ARG A 53 -16.09 18.54 2.14
N CYS A 54 -16.82 17.45 2.27
CA CYS A 54 -17.83 16.90 1.34
C CYS A 54 -17.80 17.42 -0.10
N GLU A 55 -16.93 16.90 -0.93
CA GLU A 55 -16.85 17.21 -2.36
C GLU A 55 -16.51 15.95 -3.16
N LEU A 56 -16.56 16.07 -4.47
CA LEU A 56 -16.03 15.08 -5.38
C LEU A 56 -14.52 15.26 -5.48
N LEU A 57 -13.74 14.35 -4.90
CA LEU A 57 -12.29 14.41 -4.96
C LEU A 57 -11.73 13.44 -5.99
N GLN A 58 -10.78 13.92 -6.78
CA GLN A 58 -9.92 13.13 -7.68
C GLN A 58 -8.74 12.53 -6.93
N LEU A 59 -7.97 11.67 -7.60
CA LEU A 59 -6.84 10.97 -7.02
C LEU A 59 -5.83 11.93 -6.34
N HIS A 60 -5.42 12.98 -7.04
CA HIS A 60 -4.46 13.97 -6.54
C HIS A 60 -4.94 14.61 -5.23
N GLN A 61 -6.16 15.16 -5.22
CA GLN A 61 -6.77 15.74 -4.03
C GLN A 61 -6.98 14.69 -2.93
N GLY A 62 -7.41 13.50 -3.32
CA GLY A 62 -7.60 12.38 -2.39
C GLY A 62 -6.34 11.98 -1.64
N ILE A 63 -5.16 12.16 -2.24
CA ILE A 63 -3.87 11.91 -1.59
C ILE A 63 -3.61 12.97 -0.53
N TYR A 64 -3.61 14.26 -0.87
CA TYR A 64 -3.24 15.29 0.09
C TYR A 64 -4.30 15.51 1.19
N GLU A 65 -5.58 15.27 0.91
CA GLU A 65 -6.66 15.26 1.90
C GLU A 65 -6.77 13.93 2.68
N SER A 66 -5.94 12.96 2.35
CA SER A 66 -5.99 11.62 2.94
C SER A 66 -7.39 10.99 2.91
N TYR A 67 -8.07 11.04 1.77
CA TYR A 67 -9.48 10.80 1.56
C TYR A 67 -9.88 9.31 1.58
N ASN A 68 -10.37 8.82 2.69
CA ASN A 68 -10.74 7.41 2.89
C ASN A 68 -11.72 6.85 1.83
N PRO A 69 -12.78 7.59 1.40
CA PRO A 69 -13.73 7.05 0.42
C PRO A 69 -13.12 6.69 -0.92
N LEU A 70 -12.18 7.50 -1.41
CA LEU A 70 -11.50 7.24 -2.67
C LEU A 70 -10.74 5.92 -2.61
N PHE A 71 -9.88 5.77 -1.59
CA PHE A 71 -9.04 4.59 -1.46
C PHE A 71 -9.82 3.33 -1.09
N GLY A 72 -10.87 3.45 -0.27
CA GLY A 72 -11.79 2.35 -0.01
C GLY A 72 -12.51 1.88 -1.27
N THR A 73 -12.99 2.82 -2.10
CA THR A 73 -13.62 2.53 -3.39
C THR A 73 -12.63 1.91 -4.37
N ALA A 74 -11.42 2.48 -4.49
CA ALA A 74 -10.35 1.97 -5.35
C ALA A 74 -9.99 0.53 -5.00
N TYR A 75 -9.80 0.25 -3.70
CA TYR A 75 -9.52 -1.11 -3.22
C TYR A 75 -10.66 -2.07 -3.52
N MET A 76 -11.91 -1.70 -3.22
CA MET A 76 -13.05 -2.56 -3.52
C MET A 76 -13.21 -2.83 -5.02
N LYS A 77 -12.98 -1.83 -5.88
CA LYS A 77 -12.96 -2.02 -7.33
C LYS A 77 -11.86 -3.00 -7.75
N THR A 78 -10.65 -2.90 -7.17
CA THR A 78 -9.54 -3.84 -7.43
C THR A 78 -9.93 -5.27 -7.07
N ILE A 79 -10.50 -5.48 -5.88
CA ILE A 79 -10.90 -6.82 -5.43
C ILE A 79 -12.10 -7.36 -6.22
N ASN A 80 -13.02 -6.51 -6.63
CA ASN A 80 -14.22 -6.89 -7.37
C ASN A 80 -13.97 -7.02 -8.88
N LYS A 81 -12.80 -6.65 -9.39
CA LYS A 81 -12.42 -6.79 -10.80
C LYS A 81 -12.46 -8.26 -11.27
N TYR A 82 -12.16 -9.17 -10.38
CA TYR A 82 -12.05 -10.59 -10.67
C TYR A 82 -13.22 -11.39 -10.07
N ALA A 83 -13.66 -12.41 -10.78
CA ALA A 83 -14.78 -13.26 -10.35
C ALA A 83 -14.56 -13.95 -8.98
N LYS A 84 -13.30 -14.25 -8.64
CA LYS A 84 -12.92 -14.91 -7.39
C LYS A 84 -12.19 -13.91 -6.47
N PRO A 85 -12.76 -13.52 -5.33
CA PRO A 85 -12.12 -12.57 -4.41
C PRO A 85 -10.74 -13.03 -3.92
N GLY A 86 -10.52 -14.32 -3.73
CA GLY A 86 -9.21 -14.85 -3.34
C GLY A 86 -8.14 -14.60 -4.39
N TYR A 87 -8.45 -14.83 -5.68
CA TYR A 87 -7.53 -14.50 -6.76
C TYR A 87 -7.23 -13.00 -6.83
N ALA A 88 -8.26 -12.17 -6.68
CA ALA A 88 -8.09 -10.71 -6.67
C ALA A 88 -7.15 -10.24 -5.54
N VAL A 89 -7.29 -10.80 -4.34
CA VAL A 89 -6.38 -10.50 -3.22
C VAL A 89 -4.96 -10.96 -3.53
N ASP A 90 -4.77 -12.10 -4.17
CA ASP A 90 -3.43 -12.58 -4.53
C ASP A 90 -2.77 -11.68 -5.57
N VAL A 91 -3.53 -11.17 -6.56
CA VAL A 91 -3.05 -10.16 -7.53
C VAL A 91 -2.64 -8.88 -6.80
N TRP A 92 -3.53 -8.33 -5.97
CA TRP A 92 -3.23 -7.15 -5.15
C TRP A 92 -2.00 -7.39 -4.26
N SER A 93 -1.94 -8.51 -3.56
CA SER A 93 -0.82 -8.88 -2.69
C SER A 93 0.51 -9.00 -3.46
N LYS A 94 0.48 -9.51 -4.69
CA LYS A 94 1.67 -9.58 -5.56
C LYS A 94 2.22 -8.19 -5.86
N HIS A 95 1.36 -7.24 -6.22
CA HIS A 95 1.79 -5.86 -6.46
C HIS A 95 2.38 -5.23 -5.20
N VAL A 96 1.71 -5.36 -4.06
CA VAL A 96 2.19 -4.81 -2.78
C VAL A 96 3.53 -5.44 -2.37
N LYS A 97 3.68 -6.76 -2.48
CA LYS A 97 4.91 -7.48 -2.14
C LYS A 97 6.08 -7.14 -3.05
N SER A 98 5.83 -6.68 -4.27
CA SER A 98 6.91 -6.25 -5.18
C SER A 98 7.71 -5.06 -4.65
N PHE A 99 7.20 -4.34 -3.64
CA PHE A 99 7.89 -3.28 -2.90
C PHE A 99 8.77 -3.80 -1.74
N GLY A 100 8.97 -5.11 -1.63
CA GLY A 100 9.69 -5.72 -0.51
C GLY A 100 8.85 -5.90 0.77
N LEU A 101 7.54 -5.71 0.69
CA LEU A 101 6.63 -5.78 1.83
C LEU A 101 6.16 -7.22 2.11
N GLY A 102 5.82 -7.52 3.35
CA GLY A 102 5.32 -8.83 3.75
C GLY A 102 6.35 -9.95 3.70
N GLN A 103 7.63 -9.61 3.62
CA GLN A 103 8.78 -10.53 3.60
C GLN A 103 9.98 -9.93 4.32
N PHE A 104 10.92 -10.78 4.72
CA PHE A 104 12.21 -10.30 5.20
C PHE A 104 12.99 -9.68 4.03
N MET A 105 13.43 -8.44 4.20
CA MET A 105 14.04 -7.68 3.11
C MET A 105 15.49 -8.06 2.80
N GLY A 106 16.14 -8.88 3.63
CA GLY A 106 17.50 -9.35 3.41
C GLY A 106 18.60 -8.35 3.73
N TYR A 107 18.30 -7.33 4.57
CA TYR A 107 19.32 -6.36 5.01
C TYR A 107 20.46 -7.02 5.79
N ASP A 108 21.51 -6.25 6.07
CA ASP A 108 22.79 -6.70 6.68
C ASP A 108 22.73 -6.86 8.21
N LEU A 109 21.54 -6.79 8.79
CA LEU A 109 21.32 -7.09 10.20
C LEU A 109 20.68 -8.49 10.36
N PRO A 110 21.07 -9.26 11.42
CA PRO A 110 20.69 -10.67 11.54
C PRO A 110 19.24 -10.88 11.94
N THR A 111 18.55 -9.81 12.34
CA THR A 111 17.18 -9.89 12.88
C THR A 111 16.25 -8.92 12.18
N GLY A 112 14.99 -9.32 12.02
CA GLY A 112 13.95 -8.46 11.48
C GLY A 112 12.63 -9.21 11.33
N ARG A 113 11.54 -8.47 11.38
CA ARG A 113 10.21 -8.98 11.10
C ARG A 113 9.87 -8.85 9.64
N ARG A 114 8.92 -9.66 9.21
CA ARG A 114 8.48 -9.72 7.81
C ARG A 114 7.36 -8.74 7.48
N GLY A 115 6.67 -8.22 8.50
CA GLY A 115 5.37 -7.60 8.30
C GLY A 115 4.32 -8.63 7.86
N LYS A 116 3.17 -8.16 7.47
CA LYS A 116 2.08 -9.00 6.98
C LYS A 116 1.35 -8.30 5.83
N ILE A 117 1.36 -8.92 4.67
CA ILE A 117 0.51 -8.57 3.54
C ILE A 117 -0.42 -9.77 3.31
N PRO A 118 -1.74 -9.59 3.50
CA PRO A 118 -2.69 -10.70 3.42
C PRO A 118 -2.79 -11.27 2.01
N THR A 119 -3.08 -12.55 1.93
CA THR A 119 -3.29 -13.34 0.71
C THR A 119 -4.62 -14.09 0.80
N SER A 120 -5.01 -14.76 -0.27
CA SER A 120 -6.18 -15.66 -0.27
C SER A 120 -6.13 -16.68 0.87
N GLU A 121 -4.94 -17.19 1.17
CA GLU A 121 -4.72 -18.15 2.26
C GLU A 121 -4.99 -17.53 3.64
N THR A 122 -4.68 -16.24 3.84
CA THR A 122 -5.05 -15.51 5.05
C THR A 122 -6.57 -15.55 5.27
N TYR A 123 -7.33 -15.25 4.22
CA TYR A 123 -8.78 -15.19 4.30
C TYR A 123 -9.46 -16.56 4.31
N LYS A 124 -8.87 -17.59 3.73
CA LYS A 124 -9.33 -18.97 3.92
C LYS A 124 -9.31 -19.40 5.39
N ARG A 125 -8.26 -19.02 6.13
CA ARG A 125 -8.17 -19.31 7.57
C ARG A 125 -9.15 -18.49 8.39
N MET A 126 -9.35 -17.21 8.05
CA MET A 126 -10.27 -16.33 8.77
C MET A 126 -11.75 -16.66 8.47
N TYR A 127 -12.03 -17.15 7.28
CA TYR A 127 -13.37 -17.46 6.79
C TYR A 127 -13.40 -18.87 6.20
N PRO A 128 -13.29 -19.91 7.02
CA PRO A 128 -13.18 -21.30 6.54
C PRO A 128 -14.40 -21.76 5.72
N ASN A 129 -15.56 -21.17 5.99
CA ASN A 129 -16.81 -21.44 5.24
C ASN A 129 -16.94 -20.55 3.99
N GLY A 130 -15.93 -19.77 3.63
CA GLY A 130 -15.99 -18.81 2.52
C GLY A 130 -16.94 -17.64 2.75
N GLY A 131 -17.50 -17.10 1.66
CA GLY A 131 -18.54 -16.06 1.72
C GLY A 131 -18.05 -14.63 2.02
N TRP A 132 -16.75 -14.40 2.20
CA TRP A 132 -16.22 -13.04 2.36
C TRP A 132 -16.15 -12.29 1.02
N ARG A 133 -16.26 -10.96 1.12
CA ARG A 133 -16.25 -10.04 -0.03
C ARG A 133 -15.32 -8.86 0.25
N SER A 134 -15.07 -8.04 -0.75
CA SER A 134 -14.24 -6.82 -0.63
C SER A 134 -14.62 -5.93 0.56
N THR A 135 -15.91 -5.87 0.91
CA THR A 135 -16.40 -5.10 2.06
C THR A 135 -15.91 -5.64 3.42
N ALA A 136 -15.59 -6.92 3.53
CA ALA A 136 -15.06 -7.51 4.76
C ALA A 136 -13.60 -7.13 5.03
N ILE A 137 -12.86 -6.79 3.97
CA ILE A 137 -11.41 -6.56 3.99
C ILE A 137 -11.01 -5.15 3.56
N VAL A 138 -11.98 -4.24 3.45
CA VAL A 138 -11.76 -2.86 2.96
C VAL A 138 -10.80 -2.05 3.83
N SER A 139 -10.62 -2.41 5.10
CA SER A 139 -9.66 -1.77 6.01
C SER A 139 -8.22 -1.81 5.50
N ASN A 140 -7.86 -2.81 4.69
CA ASN A 140 -6.55 -2.88 4.04
C ASN A 140 -6.28 -1.68 3.13
N ALA A 141 -7.33 -1.09 2.55
CA ALA A 141 -7.21 0.09 1.68
C ALA A 141 -6.50 1.27 2.33
N ILE A 142 -6.62 1.40 3.64
CA ILE A 142 -6.10 2.50 4.45
C ILE A 142 -4.98 2.05 5.41
N GLY A 143 -4.35 0.91 5.10
CA GLY A 143 -3.24 0.37 5.88
C GLY A 143 -3.63 -0.09 7.29
N GLN A 144 -4.85 -0.59 7.44
CA GLN A 144 -5.39 -1.22 8.65
C GLN A 144 -5.80 -2.66 8.35
N GLY A 145 -6.55 -3.27 9.25
CA GLY A 145 -6.96 -4.68 9.07
C GLY A 145 -5.78 -5.62 9.23
N GLU A 146 -5.52 -6.45 8.22
CA GLU A 146 -4.50 -7.49 8.25
C GLU A 146 -3.12 -7.02 7.80
N VAL A 147 -2.98 -5.77 7.34
CA VAL A 147 -1.70 -5.20 6.87
C VAL A 147 -0.85 -4.77 8.06
N LEU A 148 0.35 -5.34 8.16
CA LEU A 148 1.36 -4.95 9.14
C LEU A 148 2.70 -4.70 8.45
N MET A 149 3.40 -3.67 8.87
CA MET A 149 4.71 -3.28 8.35
C MET A 149 5.66 -2.90 9.48
N THR A 150 6.94 -3.17 9.27
CA THR A 150 7.99 -2.58 10.11
C THR A 150 8.31 -1.17 9.63
N PRO A 151 8.84 -0.28 10.50
CA PRO A 151 9.26 1.07 10.07
C PRO A 151 10.24 1.08 8.90
N ILE A 152 11.18 0.12 8.84
CA ILE A 152 12.10 0.02 7.70
C ILE A 152 11.36 -0.32 6.39
N GLN A 153 10.33 -1.18 6.44
CA GLN A 153 9.51 -1.47 5.28
C GLN A 153 8.71 -0.25 4.82
N LEU A 154 8.18 0.53 5.76
CA LEU A 154 7.48 1.77 5.44
C LEU A 154 8.43 2.79 4.79
N ALA A 155 9.63 2.96 5.33
CA ALA A 155 10.66 3.83 4.73
C ALA A 155 11.06 3.35 3.33
N ASN A 156 11.26 2.04 3.14
CA ASN A 156 11.57 1.47 1.82
C ASN A 156 10.42 1.63 0.82
N MET A 157 9.18 1.50 1.27
CA MET A 157 8.00 1.76 0.43
C MET A 157 8.03 3.19 -0.11
N MET A 158 8.29 4.18 0.75
CA MET A 158 8.36 5.59 0.33
C MET A 158 9.57 5.86 -0.56
N ALA A 159 10.74 5.26 -0.27
CA ALA A 159 11.92 5.32 -1.13
C ALA A 159 11.63 4.73 -2.53
N THR A 160 10.89 3.62 -2.59
CA THR A 160 10.47 2.99 -3.86
C THR A 160 9.54 3.92 -4.66
N VAL A 161 8.64 4.62 -3.99
CA VAL A 161 7.77 5.63 -4.63
C VAL A 161 8.59 6.79 -5.16
N ALA A 162 9.51 7.34 -4.38
CA ALA A 162 10.40 8.43 -4.79
C ALA A 162 11.29 8.05 -5.98
N ASN A 163 11.68 6.79 -6.07
CA ASN A 163 12.45 6.23 -7.19
C ASN A 163 11.60 5.80 -8.39
N GLU A 164 10.28 6.07 -8.37
CA GLU A 164 9.38 5.69 -9.45
C GLU A 164 9.38 4.18 -9.77
N GLY A 165 9.36 3.35 -8.72
CA GLY A 165 9.08 1.92 -8.85
C GLY A 165 10.27 0.98 -8.66
N TYR A 166 11.37 1.41 -8.04
CA TYR A 166 12.44 0.49 -7.67
C TYR A 166 13.06 0.82 -6.32
N TYR A 167 13.72 -0.18 -5.73
CA TYR A 167 14.50 -0.03 -4.51
C TYR A 167 15.74 -0.91 -4.54
N TYR A 168 16.66 -0.64 -3.62
CA TYR A 168 17.77 -1.51 -3.25
C TYR A 168 17.52 -2.06 -1.86
N THR A 169 17.98 -3.27 -1.58
CA THR A 169 17.87 -3.83 -0.23
C THR A 169 18.48 -2.86 0.79
N PRO A 170 17.70 -2.39 1.79
CA PRO A 170 18.22 -1.50 2.83
C PRO A 170 19.40 -2.14 3.55
N HIS A 171 20.46 -1.37 3.80
CA HIS A 171 21.66 -1.82 4.49
C HIS A 171 22.40 -0.67 5.15
N ILE A 172 23.18 -0.97 6.17
CA ILE A 172 23.99 -0.01 6.94
C ILE A 172 25.42 0.02 6.44
N ILE A 173 25.96 -1.14 6.05
CA ILE A 173 27.36 -1.27 5.65
C ILE A 173 27.55 -0.70 4.24
N LYS A 174 28.24 0.43 4.14
CA LYS A 174 28.58 1.05 2.86
C LYS A 174 29.80 0.41 2.20
N LYS A 175 30.81 0.06 3.00
CA LYS A 175 32.10 -0.48 2.51
C LYS A 175 32.83 -1.18 3.66
N ILE A 176 33.50 -2.28 3.35
CA ILE A 176 34.46 -2.97 4.21
C ILE A 176 35.80 -2.96 3.48
N ALA A 177 36.89 -2.52 4.13
CA ALA A 177 38.21 -2.50 3.53
C ALA A 177 38.64 -3.92 3.08
N GLY A 178 39.19 -4.03 1.88
CA GLY A 178 39.67 -5.30 1.34
C GLY A 178 38.57 -6.24 0.81
N THR A 179 37.28 -5.86 0.84
CA THR A 179 36.18 -6.67 0.33
C THR A 179 35.28 -5.90 -0.62
N THR A 180 34.52 -6.64 -1.44
CA THR A 180 33.43 -6.08 -2.24
C THR A 180 32.12 -6.21 -1.47
N ILE A 181 31.23 -5.22 -1.59
CA ILE A 181 29.88 -5.29 -1.03
C ILE A 181 29.09 -6.42 -1.71
N ASP A 182 28.26 -7.14 -0.94
CA ASP A 182 27.41 -8.19 -1.48
C ASP A 182 26.47 -7.62 -2.59
N LYS A 183 26.42 -8.32 -3.73
CA LYS A 183 25.58 -7.95 -4.88
C LYS A 183 24.12 -7.71 -4.53
N LYS A 184 23.58 -8.39 -3.51
CA LYS A 184 22.18 -8.19 -3.06
C LYS A 184 21.88 -6.73 -2.67
N PHE A 185 22.89 -5.97 -2.19
CA PHE A 185 22.74 -4.57 -1.81
C PHE A 185 22.87 -3.59 -2.97
N THR A 186 23.42 -4.05 -4.09
CA THR A 186 23.57 -3.28 -5.32
C THR A 186 22.61 -3.72 -6.43
N THR A 187 21.86 -4.79 -6.20
CA THR A 187 20.84 -5.28 -7.13
C THR A 187 19.58 -4.44 -7.03
N LYS A 188 19.14 -3.91 -8.16
CA LYS A 188 17.92 -3.14 -8.29
C LYS A 188 16.71 -4.08 -8.29
N HIS A 189 15.80 -3.89 -7.33
CA HIS A 189 14.52 -4.56 -7.28
C HIS A 189 13.47 -3.67 -7.94
N VAL A 190 12.85 -4.13 -9.02
CA VAL A 190 11.83 -3.38 -9.76
C VAL A 190 10.45 -3.89 -9.36
N THR A 191 9.53 -2.97 -9.10
CA THR A 191 8.14 -3.31 -8.76
C THR A 191 7.35 -3.78 -9.97
N THR A 192 6.18 -4.35 -9.74
CA THR A 192 5.23 -4.75 -10.79
C THR A 192 4.30 -3.62 -11.21
N ILE A 193 4.55 -2.40 -10.76
CA ILE A 193 3.78 -1.20 -11.11
C ILE A 193 4.48 -0.46 -12.25
N ASP A 194 3.73 -0.10 -13.28
CA ASP A 194 4.25 0.70 -14.39
C ASP A 194 4.74 2.06 -13.89
N LYS A 195 5.85 2.51 -14.43
CA LYS A 195 6.49 3.77 -14.06
C LYS A 195 5.56 4.99 -14.21
N SER A 196 4.70 4.98 -15.20
CA SER A 196 3.76 6.07 -15.47
C SER A 196 2.80 6.35 -14.31
N HIS A 197 2.47 5.34 -13.50
CA HIS A 197 1.53 5.46 -12.38
C HIS A 197 2.12 6.17 -11.16
N PHE A 198 3.45 6.30 -11.07
CA PHE A 198 4.09 6.99 -9.94
C PHE A 198 3.95 8.51 -10.01
N LYS A 199 3.97 9.09 -11.21
CA LYS A 199 3.92 10.55 -11.40
C LYS A 199 2.70 11.21 -10.74
N PRO A 200 1.46 10.78 -10.97
CA PRO A 200 0.29 11.37 -10.32
C PRO A 200 0.30 11.17 -8.79
N ILE A 201 0.83 10.05 -8.31
CA ILE A 201 0.97 9.80 -6.88
C ILE A 201 1.98 10.76 -6.24
N ILE A 202 3.15 10.94 -6.84
CA ILE A 202 4.20 11.84 -6.35
C ILE A 202 3.70 13.30 -6.35
N SER A 203 2.96 13.70 -7.38
CA SER A 203 2.33 15.03 -7.45
C SER A 203 1.37 15.25 -6.27
N GLY A 204 0.52 14.29 -5.95
CA GLY A 204 -0.37 14.39 -4.80
C GLY A 204 0.38 14.42 -3.46
N LEU A 205 1.49 13.67 -3.34
CA LEU A 205 2.34 13.67 -2.14
C LEU A 205 3.04 15.02 -1.93
N PHE A 206 3.44 15.70 -3.01
CA PHE A 206 4.02 17.04 -2.92
C PHE A 206 3.04 18.02 -2.24
N ASP A 207 1.76 17.92 -2.56
CA ASP A 207 0.75 18.81 -2.00
C ASP A 207 0.25 18.40 -0.60
N VAL A 208 0.59 17.22 -0.10
CA VAL A 208 0.37 16.88 1.33
C VAL A 208 1.05 17.91 2.23
N TYR A 209 2.27 18.33 1.89
CA TYR A 209 3.00 19.33 2.65
C TYR A 209 2.45 20.76 2.46
N ASN A 210 2.04 21.11 1.24
CA ASN A 210 1.64 22.49 0.91
C ASN A 210 0.17 22.79 1.23
N MET A 211 -0.73 21.81 1.08
CA MET A 211 -2.19 22.02 1.14
C MET A 211 -2.92 20.94 1.95
N GLY A 212 -2.22 19.91 2.39
CA GLY A 212 -2.82 18.72 2.98
C GLY A 212 -3.08 18.80 4.48
N THR A 213 -3.30 17.63 5.07
CA THR A 213 -3.63 17.44 6.49
C THR A 213 -2.41 17.16 7.36
N ALA A 214 -1.20 17.24 6.82
CA ALA A 214 0.06 17.01 7.55
C ALA A 214 0.69 18.30 8.02
#